data_b7c08cb29bcf836777e72f99035826b8
#
_entry.id   b7c08cb29bcf836777e72f99035826b8
#
_cell.length_a   1.000
_cell.length_b   1.000
_cell.length_c   1.000
_cell.angle_alpha   90.00
_cell.angle_beta   90.00
_cell.angle_gamma   90.00
#
_symmetry.space_group_name_H-M   'P 1'
#
loop_
_entity.id
_entity.type
_entity.pdbx_description
1 polymer ?
#
loop_
_entity_poly.entity_id
_entity_poly.type
_entity_poly.pdbx_seq_one_letter_code
_entity_poly.pdbx_strand_id
1 'polypeptide(L)'
;MKRNYRYIILSILVGLIVVAYWMLFADFSLKKDAYIYVDADDTADSVYVKLDRVAAPGHFLSFKALSAVMGYRKHIRHGRYTLTGVGTLQLFRNMRNGKQGSVAFVVPIVRTSNDLAGKLGQSFETDSATFARAFHDPAFCAKYGVDTATIIALFIPNTYELYWSTTPEQLMTRMKKEYDNYWTPKRKALAKKNGLTPLQVMTLASIVEQETNDNKEKPMVAGMYLNRYKKGMRLQADPTVKYATGKFYLHRIAGDILFTDSPYNTYKYAGLPPGPICIPSIASIKSVLNYAHHNYFYMCAKEDFSGSHNFAETYEEHQVNAKKYAAALNARGIK
;
A
#
# COMPACT_ATOMS: atom_id res chain seq x y z
N MET A 1 -26.51 67.86 13.48
CA MET A 1 -25.91 67.24 12.29
C MET A 1 -24.59 66.50 12.60
N LYS A 2 -23.57 67.07 13.20
CA LYS A 2 -22.23 66.42 13.42
C LYS A 2 -22.25 65.09 14.23
N ARG A 3 -23.22 64.89 15.15
CA ARG A 3 -23.34 63.73 16.01
C ARG A 3 -23.84 62.47 15.20
N ASN A 4 -24.76 62.66 14.29
CA ASN A 4 -25.30 61.61 13.46
C ASN A 4 -24.27 61.05 12.44
N TYR A 5 -23.42 61.93 11.89
CA TYR A 5 -22.33 61.56 11.02
C TYR A 5 -21.30 60.65 11.72
N ARG A 6 -21.03 60.92 13.03
CA ARG A 6 -20.12 60.03 13.80
C ARG A 6 -20.68 58.60 13.98
N TYR A 7 -21.98 58.47 14.24
CA TYR A 7 -22.61 57.16 14.34
C TYR A 7 -22.64 56.42 13.00
N ILE A 8 -22.89 57.12 11.91
CA ILE A 8 -22.85 56.54 10.55
C ILE A 8 -21.44 56.04 10.22
N ILE A 9 -20.42 56.88 10.47
CA ILE A 9 -19.01 56.46 10.24
C ILE A 9 -18.64 55.24 11.10
N LEU A 10 -19.03 55.23 12.38
CA LEU A 10 -18.78 54.13 13.29
C LEU A 10 -19.49 52.86 12.81
N SER A 11 -20.72 52.92 12.37
CA SER A 11 -21.47 51.77 11.83
C SER A 11 -20.84 51.21 10.57
N ILE A 12 -20.37 52.08 9.66
CA ILE A 12 -19.63 51.67 8.46
C ILE A 12 -18.32 50.97 8.86
N LEU A 13 -17.59 51.51 9.82
CA LEU A 13 -16.32 50.95 10.27
C LEU A 13 -16.51 49.59 10.94
N VAL A 14 -17.55 49.43 11.75
CA VAL A 14 -17.93 48.13 12.34
C VAL A 14 -18.32 47.15 11.24
N GLY A 15 -19.11 47.58 10.26
CA GLY A 15 -19.48 46.74 9.12
C GLY A 15 -18.25 46.25 8.34
N LEU A 16 -17.29 47.12 8.07
CA LEU A 16 -16.05 46.77 7.40
C LEU A 16 -15.20 45.75 8.21
N ILE A 17 -15.14 45.94 9.53
CA ILE A 17 -14.46 44.99 10.43
C ILE A 17 -15.12 43.62 10.39
N VAL A 18 -16.44 43.54 10.44
CA VAL A 18 -17.20 42.28 10.36
C VAL A 18 -16.96 41.57 9.03
N VAL A 19 -17.00 42.32 7.92
CA VAL A 19 -16.71 41.77 6.59
C VAL A 19 -15.26 41.25 6.51
N ALA A 20 -14.30 42.05 6.97
CA ALA A 20 -12.89 41.63 6.99
C ALA A 20 -12.68 40.38 7.87
N TYR A 21 -13.33 40.32 9.03
CA TYR A 21 -13.30 39.16 9.90
C TYR A 21 -13.87 37.91 9.16
N TRP A 22 -15.05 38.06 8.55
CA TRP A 22 -15.68 37.00 7.79
C TRP A 22 -14.77 36.48 6.64
N MET A 23 -14.19 37.38 5.85
CA MET A 23 -13.30 37.08 4.74
C MET A 23 -12.00 36.37 5.17
N LEU A 24 -11.55 36.51 6.41
CA LEU A 24 -10.33 35.89 6.93
C LEU A 24 -10.58 34.56 7.65
N PHE A 25 -11.73 34.41 8.32
CA PHE A 25 -11.96 33.33 9.26
C PHE A 25 -13.09 32.38 8.86
N ALA A 26 -14.03 32.75 7.97
CA ALA A 26 -15.00 31.82 7.42
C ALA A 26 -14.33 30.88 6.43
N ASP A 27 -14.97 29.76 6.14
CA ASP A 27 -14.45 28.71 5.29
C ASP A 27 -14.04 29.21 3.91
N PHE A 28 -12.80 28.96 3.53
CA PHE A 28 -12.24 29.38 2.24
C PHE A 28 -13.00 28.78 1.05
N SER A 29 -13.48 27.55 1.17
CA SER A 29 -14.26 26.87 0.14
C SER A 29 -15.55 26.31 0.71
N LEU A 30 -16.66 26.48 -0.03
CA LEU A 30 -17.96 25.91 0.30
C LEU A 30 -18.12 24.45 -0.12
N LYS A 31 -17.15 23.91 -0.86
CA LYS A 31 -17.17 22.51 -1.30
C LYS A 31 -16.75 21.59 -0.15
N LYS A 32 -17.49 20.51 0.06
CA LYS A 32 -17.09 19.45 1.00
C LYS A 32 -15.87 18.71 0.45
N ASP A 33 -14.97 18.28 1.35
CA ASP A 33 -13.76 17.50 1.05
C ASP A 33 -12.90 18.11 -0.07
N ALA A 34 -12.82 19.46 -0.09
CA ALA A 34 -12.06 20.19 -1.08
C ALA A 34 -10.57 20.26 -0.70
N TYR A 35 -9.73 20.02 -1.68
CA TYR A 35 -8.28 20.13 -1.57
C TYR A 35 -7.73 20.96 -2.72
N ILE A 36 -6.59 21.63 -2.47
CA ILE A 36 -5.75 22.18 -3.53
C ILE A 36 -4.44 21.41 -3.59
N TYR A 37 -4.02 21.09 -4.78
CA TYR A 37 -2.73 20.47 -5.08
C TYR A 37 -1.80 21.54 -5.64
N VAL A 38 -0.69 21.74 -4.96
CA VAL A 38 0.39 22.63 -5.38
C VAL A 38 1.52 21.74 -5.81
N ASP A 39 1.77 21.66 -7.11
CA ASP A 39 2.79 20.82 -7.71
C ASP A 39 4.19 21.43 -7.50
N ALA A 40 5.25 20.62 -7.66
CA ALA A 40 6.61 21.08 -7.43
C ALA A 40 7.06 22.19 -8.41
N ASP A 41 6.45 22.27 -9.60
CA ASP A 41 6.70 23.24 -10.65
C ASP A 41 5.72 24.45 -10.62
N ASP A 42 4.77 24.46 -9.67
CA ASP A 42 3.81 25.55 -9.55
C ASP A 42 4.48 26.89 -9.19
N THR A 43 4.07 27.91 -9.90
CA THR A 43 4.36 29.31 -9.57
C THR A 43 3.25 29.91 -8.68
N ALA A 44 3.48 31.08 -8.08
CA ALA A 44 2.44 31.76 -7.31
C ALA A 44 1.21 32.07 -8.19
N ASP A 45 1.42 32.40 -9.45
CA ASP A 45 0.33 32.76 -10.36
C ASP A 45 -0.51 31.52 -10.74
N SER A 46 0.11 30.35 -10.95
CA SER A 46 -0.62 29.09 -11.16
C SER A 46 -1.41 28.69 -9.91
N VAL A 47 -0.82 28.82 -8.71
CA VAL A 47 -1.53 28.58 -7.44
C VAL A 47 -2.72 29.54 -7.29
N TYR A 48 -2.58 30.81 -7.65
CA TYR A 48 -3.71 31.75 -7.60
C TYR A 48 -4.84 31.35 -8.53
N VAL A 49 -4.55 30.87 -9.74
CA VAL A 49 -5.56 30.37 -10.67
C VAL A 49 -6.28 29.15 -10.07
N LYS A 50 -5.53 28.24 -9.43
CA LYS A 50 -6.11 27.06 -8.76
C LYS A 50 -7.02 27.48 -7.59
N LEU A 51 -6.59 28.44 -6.76
CA LEU A 51 -7.34 28.94 -5.61
C LEU A 51 -8.62 29.69 -6.00
N ASP A 52 -8.56 30.53 -7.03
CA ASP A 52 -9.71 31.34 -7.49
C ASP A 52 -10.89 30.45 -7.94
N ARG A 53 -10.61 29.29 -8.54
CA ARG A 53 -11.62 28.33 -9.00
C ARG A 53 -12.42 27.65 -7.87
N VAL A 54 -11.90 27.67 -6.64
CA VAL A 54 -12.46 26.90 -5.51
C VAL A 54 -12.81 27.78 -4.31
N ALA A 55 -12.40 29.02 -4.32
CA ALA A 55 -12.64 29.99 -3.24
C ALA A 55 -14.12 30.39 -3.15
N ALA A 56 -14.60 30.58 -1.94
CA ALA A 56 -15.86 31.27 -1.70
C ALA A 56 -15.73 32.77 -2.06
N PRO A 57 -16.85 33.46 -2.37
CA PRO A 57 -16.80 34.86 -2.76
C PRO A 57 -16.00 35.74 -1.79
N GLY A 58 -15.06 36.51 -2.31
CA GLY A 58 -14.20 37.46 -1.53
C GLY A 58 -12.99 36.80 -0.86
N HIS A 59 -12.98 35.52 -0.59
CA HIS A 59 -11.89 34.82 0.12
C HIS A 59 -10.59 34.75 -0.69
N PHE A 60 -10.67 34.59 -2.02
CA PHE A 60 -9.51 34.66 -2.89
C PHE A 60 -8.81 36.02 -2.85
N LEU A 61 -9.59 37.12 -2.86
CA LEU A 61 -9.03 38.45 -2.76
C LEU A 61 -8.28 38.69 -1.44
N SER A 62 -8.82 38.15 -0.34
CA SER A 62 -8.17 38.22 0.98
C SER A 62 -6.88 37.38 0.99
N PHE A 63 -6.88 36.18 0.37
CA PHE A 63 -5.67 35.39 0.22
C PHE A 63 -4.59 36.11 -0.58
N LYS A 64 -4.97 36.76 -1.68
CA LYS A 64 -4.07 37.55 -2.52
C LYS A 64 -3.49 38.77 -1.76
N ALA A 65 -4.30 39.43 -0.96
CA ALA A 65 -3.84 40.53 -0.09
C ALA A 65 -2.82 40.06 0.96
N LEU A 66 -3.11 38.95 1.67
CA LEU A 66 -2.16 38.33 2.59
C LEU A 66 -0.87 37.90 1.89
N SER A 67 -0.98 37.37 0.70
CA SER A 67 0.17 36.93 -0.11
C SER A 67 1.07 38.10 -0.50
N ALA A 68 0.50 39.25 -0.86
CA ALA A 68 1.27 40.44 -1.19
C ALA A 68 2.03 41.00 0.02
N VAL A 69 1.36 41.08 1.19
CA VAL A 69 1.94 41.62 2.43
C VAL A 69 3.00 40.65 3.01
N MET A 70 2.73 39.33 2.98
CA MET A 70 3.55 38.34 3.67
C MET A 70 4.51 37.58 2.75
N GLY A 71 4.62 37.98 1.48
CA GLY A 71 5.66 37.51 0.55
C GLY A 71 5.51 36.02 0.12
N TYR A 72 4.28 35.52 -0.05
CA TYR A 72 4.01 34.13 -0.43
C TYR A 72 4.72 33.69 -1.71
N ARG A 73 4.91 34.59 -2.70
CA ARG A 73 5.63 34.31 -3.96
C ARG A 73 7.04 33.73 -3.76
N LYS A 74 7.67 34.02 -2.61
CA LYS A 74 9.00 33.50 -2.23
C LYS A 74 8.95 32.24 -1.38
N HIS A 75 7.75 31.77 -1.00
CA HIS A 75 7.55 30.69 -0.03
C HIS A 75 6.47 29.71 -0.50
N ILE A 76 6.46 29.39 -1.78
CA ILE A 76 5.58 28.37 -2.33
C ILE A 76 6.08 27.01 -1.83
N ARG A 77 5.18 26.23 -1.24
CA ARG A 77 5.46 24.87 -0.76
C ARG A 77 4.53 23.92 -1.49
N HIS A 78 5.08 22.97 -2.26
CA HIS A 78 4.31 21.96 -2.92
C HIS A 78 3.63 21.02 -1.91
N GLY A 79 2.49 20.44 -2.28
CA GLY A 79 1.72 19.54 -1.44
C GLY A 79 0.22 19.69 -1.59
N ARG A 80 -0.51 18.84 -0.87
CA ARG A 80 -1.97 18.84 -0.81
C ARG A 80 -2.45 19.61 0.41
N TYR A 81 -3.24 20.66 0.21
CA TYR A 81 -3.78 21.47 1.29
C TYR A 81 -5.29 21.38 1.38
N THR A 82 -5.82 21.17 2.59
CA THR A 82 -7.25 21.09 2.85
C THR A 82 -7.85 22.48 2.78
N LEU A 83 -8.98 22.60 2.08
CA LEU A 83 -9.75 23.84 1.92
C LEU A 83 -11.03 23.85 2.77
N THR A 84 -11.57 22.69 3.10
CA THR A 84 -12.79 22.52 3.88
C THR A 84 -12.54 22.76 5.36
N GLY A 85 -13.40 23.55 6.01
CA GLY A 85 -13.29 23.82 7.44
C GLY A 85 -12.09 24.68 7.82
N VAL A 86 -11.48 25.39 6.87
CA VAL A 86 -10.35 26.31 7.11
C VAL A 86 -10.62 27.68 6.52
N GLY A 87 -10.44 28.72 7.32
CA GLY A 87 -10.52 30.10 6.86
C GLY A 87 -9.30 30.54 6.06
N THR A 88 -9.42 31.64 5.33
CA THR A 88 -8.37 32.19 4.45
C THR A 88 -7.03 32.35 5.16
N LEU A 89 -7.02 32.88 6.37
CA LEU A 89 -5.78 33.10 7.13
C LEU A 89 -5.10 31.79 7.52
N GLN A 90 -5.88 30.80 7.92
CA GLN A 90 -5.35 29.49 8.28
C GLN A 90 -4.82 28.75 7.04
N LEU A 91 -5.58 28.79 5.93
CA LEU A 91 -5.12 28.22 4.65
C LEU A 91 -3.81 28.85 4.21
N PHE A 92 -3.75 30.19 4.23
CA PHE A 92 -2.54 30.94 3.87
C PHE A 92 -1.33 30.49 4.70
N ARG A 93 -1.50 30.41 6.03
CA ARG A 93 -0.44 29.93 6.95
C ARG A 93 -0.02 28.51 6.65
N ASN A 94 -0.98 27.62 6.41
CA ASN A 94 -0.71 26.22 6.07
C ASN A 94 0.12 26.12 4.78
N MET A 95 -0.29 26.80 3.72
CA MET A 95 0.39 26.79 2.43
C MET A 95 1.78 27.42 2.48
N ARG A 96 1.92 28.57 3.18
CA ARG A 96 3.23 29.23 3.32
C ARG A 96 4.22 28.39 4.12
N ASN A 97 3.75 27.70 5.15
CA ASN A 97 4.60 26.90 6.06
C ASN A 97 4.74 25.44 5.64
N GLY A 98 4.08 25.01 4.55
CA GLY A 98 4.12 23.63 4.08
C GLY A 98 3.37 22.64 4.98
N LYS A 99 2.38 23.12 5.76
CA LYS A 99 1.54 22.26 6.60
C LYS A 99 0.48 21.56 5.75
N GLN A 100 0.86 20.46 5.11
CA GLN A 100 0.02 19.69 4.22
C GLN A 100 -1.04 18.87 4.96
N GLY A 101 -2.14 18.55 4.26
CA GLY A 101 -3.05 17.48 4.64
C GLY A 101 -2.49 16.11 4.26
N SER A 102 -2.71 15.10 5.08
CA SER A 102 -2.28 13.74 4.78
C SER A 102 -3.21 13.04 3.77
N VAL A 103 -2.66 12.05 3.08
CA VAL A 103 -3.36 11.07 2.25
C VAL A 103 -3.36 9.74 2.99
N ALA A 104 -4.52 9.16 3.22
CA ALA A 104 -4.64 7.83 3.77
C ALA A 104 -4.33 6.80 2.68
N PHE A 105 -3.11 6.28 2.66
CA PHE A 105 -2.68 5.27 1.72
C PHE A 105 -2.85 3.87 2.34
N VAL A 106 -3.74 3.07 1.74
CA VAL A 106 -3.91 1.66 2.12
C VAL A 106 -2.93 0.83 1.30
N VAL A 107 -1.98 0.16 1.96
CA VAL A 107 -1.05 -0.76 1.29
C VAL A 107 -1.84 -1.93 0.68
N PRO A 108 -1.86 -2.06 -0.65
CA PRO A 108 -2.65 -3.09 -1.32
C PRO A 108 -1.93 -4.45 -1.32
N ILE A 109 -2.70 -5.53 -1.46
CA ILE A 109 -2.16 -6.87 -1.78
C ILE A 109 -1.91 -6.92 -3.29
N VAL A 110 -0.68 -6.59 -3.70
CA VAL A 110 -0.24 -6.63 -5.10
C VAL A 110 0.88 -7.64 -5.29
N ARG A 111 1.03 -8.14 -6.52
CA ARG A 111 2.00 -9.19 -6.84
C ARG A 111 3.39 -8.67 -7.11
N THR A 112 3.51 -7.56 -7.81
CA THR A 112 4.82 -7.06 -8.24
C THR A 112 5.12 -5.68 -7.67
N SER A 113 6.41 -5.31 -7.63
CA SER A 113 6.85 -3.95 -7.31
C SER A 113 6.32 -2.92 -8.31
N ASN A 114 6.10 -3.32 -9.59
CA ASN A 114 5.50 -2.47 -10.61
C ASN A 114 4.01 -2.19 -10.32
N ASP A 115 3.25 -3.22 -9.90
CA ASP A 115 1.85 -3.01 -9.50
C ASP A 115 1.75 -2.05 -8.32
N LEU A 116 2.67 -2.20 -7.34
CA LEU A 116 2.77 -1.27 -6.20
C LEU A 116 3.10 0.15 -6.67
N ALA A 117 4.10 0.30 -7.53
CA ALA A 117 4.48 1.60 -8.10
C ALA A 117 3.31 2.27 -8.84
N GLY A 118 2.50 1.49 -9.58
CA GLY A 118 1.27 1.97 -10.20
C GLY A 118 0.26 2.52 -9.21
N LYS A 119 0.05 1.84 -8.08
CA LYS A 119 -0.85 2.32 -7.00
C LYS A 119 -0.31 3.56 -6.29
N LEU A 120 1.00 3.64 -6.09
CA LEU A 120 1.65 4.80 -5.50
C LEU A 120 1.53 6.03 -6.40
N GLY A 121 1.81 5.90 -7.70
CA GLY A 121 1.67 7.00 -8.66
C GLY A 121 0.23 7.52 -8.83
N GLN A 122 -0.79 6.68 -8.51
CA GLN A 122 -2.18 7.14 -8.45
C GLN A 122 -2.51 7.94 -7.18
N SER A 123 -1.73 7.77 -6.10
CA SER A 123 -2.02 8.34 -4.78
C SER A 123 -1.17 9.54 -4.44
N PHE A 124 0.00 9.69 -5.05
CA PHE A 124 1.01 10.70 -4.72
C PHE A 124 1.38 11.55 -5.94
N GLU A 125 2.09 12.66 -5.70
CA GLU A 125 2.63 13.54 -6.74
C GLU A 125 3.67 12.81 -7.61
N THR A 126 4.51 12.01 -6.96
CA THR A 126 5.53 11.20 -7.64
C THR A 126 4.89 10.15 -8.54
N ASP A 127 5.29 10.13 -9.81
CA ASP A 127 4.74 9.22 -10.81
C ASP A 127 5.14 7.75 -10.58
N SER A 128 4.38 6.85 -11.19
CA SER A 128 4.59 5.41 -11.10
C SER A 128 5.96 4.98 -11.66
N ALA A 129 6.46 5.64 -12.70
CA ALA A 129 7.75 5.31 -13.31
C ALA A 129 8.91 5.63 -12.36
N THR A 130 8.82 6.73 -11.61
CA THR A 130 9.81 7.10 -10.60
C THR A 130 9.85 6.11 -9.43
N PHE A 131 8.69 5.70 -8.91
CA PHE A 131 8.63 4.63 -7.91
C PHE A 131 9.19 3.31 -8.45
N ALA A 132 8.81 2.92 -9.68
CA ALA A 132 9.32 1.69 -10.29
C ALA A 132 10.83 1.70 -10.45
N ARG A 133 11.42 2.80 -10.96
CA ARG A 133 12.89 2.95 -11.06
C ARG A 133 13.56 2.78 -9.70
N ALA A 134 13.05 3.42 -8.65
CA ALA A 134 13.58 3.28 -7.31
C ALA A 134 13.54 1.84 -6.80
N PHE A 135 12.43 1.12 -7.01
CA PHE A 135 12.29 -0.26 -6.56
C PHE A 135 13.14 -1.27 -7.34
N HIS A 136 13.57 -0.91 -8.55
CA HIS A 136 14.47 -1.72 -9.37
C HIS A 136 15.95 -1.29 -9.28
N ASP A 137 16.27 -0.25 -8.52
CA ASP A 137 17.65 0.17 -8.26
C ASP A 137 18.23 -0.61 -7.06
N PRO A 138 19.24 -1.49 -7.28
CA PRO A 138 19.87 -2.25 -6.21
C PRO A 138 20.50 -1.35 -5.13
N ALA A 139 21.09 -0.20 -5.53
CA ALA A 139 21.70 0.73 -4.58
C ALA A 139 20.66 1.43 -3.70
N PHE A 140 19.50 1.73 -4.27
CA PHE A 140 18.37 2.26 -3.51
C PHE A 140 17.83 1.22 -2.51
N CYS A 141 17.58 -0.02 -2.95
CA CYS A 141 17.07 -1.09 -2.10
C CYS A 141 18.03 -1.40 -0.93
N ALA A 142 19.34 -1.43 -1.20
CA ALA A 142 20.35 -1.73 -0.20
C ALA A 142 20.37 -0.74 0.98
N LYS A 143 19.98 0.53 0.77
CA LYS A 143 19.84 1.53 1.86
C LYS A 143 18.85 1.09 2.95
N TYR A 144 17.88 0.24 2.59
CA TYR A 144 16.83 -0.24 3.50
C TYR A 144 17.07 -1.70 3.95
N GLY A 145 18.22 -2.28 3.63
CA GLY A 145 18.60 -3.65 4.02
C GLY A 145 17.87 -4.75 3.26
N VAL A 146 17.47 -4.47 2.02
CA VAL A 146 16.78 -5.38 1.09
C VAL A 146 17.39 -5.28 -0.30
N ASP A 147 16.96 -6.14 -1.20
CA ASP A 147 17.25 -6.10 -2.63
C ASP A 147 15.98 -5.87 -3.46
N THR A 148 16.12 -5.88 -4.77
CA THR A 148 14.99 -5.66 -5.72
C THR A 148 13.95 -6.78 -5.66
N ALA A 149 14.32 -7.98 -5.23
CA ALA A 149 13.40 -9.11 -5.06
C ALA A 149 12.61 -9.03 -3.74
N THR A 150 13.17 -8.35 -2.73
CA THR A 150 12.62 -8.33 -1.37
C THR A 150 12.06 -6.97 -0.94
N ILE A 151 12.17 -5.92 -1.78
CA ILE A 151 11.72 -4.56 -1.45
C ILE A 151 10.24 -4.51 -1.02
N ILE A 152 9.36 -5.30 -1.66
CA ILE A 152 7.93 -5.34 -1.33
C ILE A 152 7.66 -5.97 0.04
N ALA A 153 8.60 -6.75 0.60
CA ALA A 153 8.46 -7.31 1.94
C ALA A 153 8.42 -6.26 3.04
N LEU A 154 8.92 -5.04 2.78
CA LEU A 154 8.90 -3.94 3.74
C LEU A 154 7.50 -3.32 3.90
N PHE A 155 6.58 -3.60 3.00
CA PHE A 155 5.22 -3.08 3.03
C PHE A 155 4.32 -3.97 3.88
N ILE A 156 4.15 -3.59 5.15
CA ILE A 156 3.19 -4.26 6.04
C ILE A 156 1.79 -3.72 5.74
N PRO A 157 0.78 -4.57 5.39
CA PRO A 157 -0.58 -4.11 5.12
C PRO A 157 -1.18 -3.34 6.28
N ASN A 158 -1.46 -2.07 6.04
CA ASN A 158 -2.13 -1.14 6.95
C ASN A 158 -2.52 0.12 6.16
N THR A 159 -3.25 1.03 6.81
CA THR A 159 -3.46 2.39 6.31
C THR A 159 -2.41 3.31 6.89
N TYR A 160 -1.71 4.05 6.04
CA TYR A 160 -0.65 4.98 6.43
C TYR A 160 -1.02 6.40 6.02
N GLU A 161 -0.96 7.32 6.98
CA GLU A 161 -1.06 8.74 6.70
C GLU A 161 0.28 9.25 6.16
N LEU A 162 0.30 9.63 4.88
CA LEU A 162 1.46 10.11 4.16
C LEU A 162 1.14 11.45 3.50
N TYR A 163 2.15 12.26 3.21
CA TYR A 163 1.94 13.48 2.44
C TYR A 163 1.82 13.16 0.94
N TRP A 164 0.99 13.92 0.25
CA TRP A 164 0.83 13.74 -1.20
C TRP A 164 2.15 13.94 -1.96
N SER A 165 3.03 14.82 -1.47
CA SER A 165 4.38 15.06 -2.01
C SER A 165 5.44 14.05 -1.55
N THR A 166 5.02 12.86 -1.08
CA THR A 166 5.94 11.84 -0.58
C THR A 166 6.84 11.29 -1.69
N THR A 167 8.16 11.41 -1.52
CA THR A 167 9.15 10.84 -2.43
C THR A 167 9.38 9.34 -2.17
N PRO A 168 10.02 8.59 -3.10
CA PRO A 168 10.40 7.20 -2.87
C PRO A 168 11.24 7.00 -1.60
N GLU A 169 12.18 7.89 -1.30
CA GLU A 169 13.02 7.83 -0.11
C GLU A 169 12.21 8.02 1.18
N GLN A 170 11.31 8.98 1.20
CA GLN A 170 10.44 9.25 2.34
C GLN A 170 9.48 8.08 2.58
N LEU A 171 8.89 7.54 1.49
CA LEU A 171 8.04 6.35 1.54
C LEU A 171 8.80 5.18 2.15
N MET A 172 9.96 4.83 1.58
CA MET A 172 10.71 3.66 2.04
C MET A 172 11.26 3.81 3.45
N THR A 173 11.65 5.02 3.86
CA THR A 173 12.02 5.31 5.25
C THR A 173 10.85 5.03 6.18
N ARG A 174 9.64 5.47 5.81
CA ARG A 174 8.42 5.19 6.58
C ARG A 174 8.09 3.69 6.58
N MET A 175 8.12 3.02 5.44
CA MET A 175 7.81 1.57 5.35
C MET A 175 8.83 0.73 6.13
N LYS A 176 10.12 1.07 6.05
CA LYS A 176 11.16 0.39 6.86
C LYS A 176 10.90 0.55 8.36
N LYS A 177 10.54 1.75 8.81
CA LYS A 177 10.18 1.98 10.22
C LYS A 177 8.97 1.14 10.64
N GLU A 178 7.92 1.07 9.80
CA GLU A 178 6.73 0.28 10.10
C GLU A 178 7.02 -1.23 10.08
N TYR A 179 7.87 -1.67 9.15
CA TYR A 179 8.38 -3.05 9.13
C TYR A 179 9.14 -3.38 10.43
N ASP A 180 10.05 -2.52 10.85
CA ASP A 180 10.83 -2.73 12.09
C ASP A 180 9.92 -2.75 13.33
N ASN A 181 8.93 -1.88 13.38
CA ASN A 181 7.91 -1.85 14.43
C ASN A 181 7.05 -3.12 14.44
N TYR A 182 6.69 -3.63 13.26
CA TYR A 182 5.94 -4.86 13.14
C TYR A 182 6.73 -6.06 13.66
N TRP A 183 8.02 -6.14 13.35
CA TRP A 183 8.91 -7.23 13.76
C TRP A 183 9.43 -7.05 15.19
N THR A 184 8.51 -7.10 16.15
CA THR A 184 8.83 -7.06 17.60
C THR A 184 9.77 -8.22 17.98
N PRO A 185 10.49 -8.13 19.13
CA PRO A 185 11.31 -9.23 19.63
C PRO A 185 10.56 -10.57 19.70
N LYS A 186 9.29 -10.53 20.11
CA LYS A 186 8.41 -11.72 20.17
C LYS A 186 8.20 -12.34 18.79
N ARG A 187 7.89 -11.53 17.75
CA ARG A 187 7.67 -12.05 16.38
C ARG A 187 8.97 -12.55 15.76
N LYS A 188 10.10 -11.89 16.00
CA LYS A 188 11.43 -12.36 15.58
C LYS A 188 11.79 -13.69 16.24
N ALA A 189 11.48 -13.87 17.51
CA ALA A 189 11.69 -15.13 18.23
C ALA A 189 10.82 -16.26 17.67
N LEU A 190 9.54 -15.99 17.33
CA LEU A 190 8.68 -16.97 16.64
C LEU A 190 9.21 -17.35 15.27
N ALA A 191 9.63 -16.39 14.45
CA ALA A 191 10.24 -16.65 13.17
C ALA A 191 11.48 -17.57 13.32
N LYS A 192 12.39 -17.22 14.23
CA LYS A 192 13.59 -18.01 14.53
C LYS A 192 13.23 -19.43 15.01
N LYS A 193 12.23 -19.57 15.88
CA LYS A 193 11.73 -20.89 16.34
C LYS A 193 11.25 -21.75 15.16
N ASN A 194 10.66 -21.15 14.14
CA ASN A 194 10.19 -21.81 12.93
C ASN A 194 11.31 -22.08 11.92
N GLY A 195 12.56 -21.64 12.18
CA GLY A 195 13.71 -21.76 11.29
C GLY A 195 13.73 -20.74 10.17
N LEU A 196 13.09 -19.57 10.36
CA LEU A 196 12.94 -18.53 9.34
C LEU A 196 13.46 -17.16 9.84
N THR A 197 13.96 -16.37 8.91
CA THR A 197 14.15 -14.92 9.09
C THR A 197 12.82 -14.17 8.85
N PRO A 198 12.70 -12.91 9.31
CA PRO A 198 11.54 -12.07 8.97
C PRO A 198 11.23 -11.99 7.48
N LEU A 199 12.23 -11.83 6.61
CA LEU A 199 12.04 -11.81 5.15
C LEU A 199 11.54 -13.15 4.61
N GLN A 200 12.06 -14.25 5.13
CA GLN A 200 11.58 -15.60 4.76
C GLN A 200 10.14 -15.85 5.21
N VAL A 201 9.74 -15.33 6.36
CA VAL A 201 8.32 -15.36 6.79
C VAL A 201 7.45 -14.59 5.81
N MET A 202 7.87 -13.38 5.37
CA MET A 202 7.12 -12.60 4.35
C MET A 202 7.02 -13.37 3.04
N THR A 203 8.11 -14.02 2.61
CA THR A 203 8.15 -14.82 1.38
C THR A 203 7.18 -16.01 1.47
N LEU A 204 7.24 -16.80 2.54
CA LEU A 204 6.33 -17.94 2.71
C LEU A 204 4.88 -17.48 2.89
N ALA A 205 4.65 -16.39 3.62
CA ALA A 205 3.32 -15.80 3.80
C ALA A 205 2.71 -15.35 2.47
N SER A 206 3.52 -14.87 1.52
CA SER A 206 3.05 -14.50 0.18
C SER A 206 2.61 -15.71 -0.64
N ILE A 207 3.22 -16.88 -0.44
CA ILE A 207 2.79 -18.12 -1.05
C ILE A 207 1.45 -18.54 -0.43
N VAL A 208 1.36 -18.59 0.90
CA VAL A 208 0.11 -18.91 1.62
C VAL A 208 -1.04 -17.98 1.23
N GLU A 209 -0.76 -16.68 1.02
CA GLU A 209 -1.76 -15.69 0.58
C GLU A 209 -2.37 -16.04 -0.77
N GLN A 210 -1.58 -16.61 -1.68
CA GLN A 210 -2.02 -16.95 -3.04
C GLN A 210 -2.61 -18.36 -3.15
N GLU A 211 -2.51 -19.18 -2.10
CA GLU A 211 -3.06 -20.55 -2.10
C GLU A 211 -4.51 -20.58 -1.63
N THR A 212 -4.84 -19.83 -0.58
CA THR A 212 -6.18 -19.86 0.00
C THR A 212 -6.63 -18.49 0.50
N ASN A 213 -7.90 -18.18 0.27
CA ASN A 213 -8.56 -17.00 0.85
C ASN A 213 -9.13 -17.27 2.25
N ASP A 214 -9.22 -18.55 2.66
CA ASP A 214 -9.75 -18.90 3.97
C ASP A 214 -8.69 -18.70 5.06
N ASN A 215 -8.90 -17.67 5.88
CA ASN A 215 -8.01 -17.36 7.00
C ASN A 215 -7.94 -18.47 8.06
N LYS A 216 -8.94 -19.37 8.13
CA LYS A 216 -8.92 -20.52 9.04
C LYS A 216 -8.02 -21.65 8.52
N GLU A 217 -7.90 -21.76 7.20
CA GLU A 217 -7.07 -22.78 6.54
C GLU A 217 -5.60 -22.35 6.42
N LYS A 218 -5.32 -21.04 6.34
CA LYS A 218 -3.95 -20.51 6.18
C LYS A 218 -2.91 -21.12 7.15
N PRO A 219 -3.19 -21.34 8.44
CA PRO A 219 -2.23 -22.02 9.34
C PRO A 219 -1.90 -23.44 8.95
N MET A 220 -2.85 -24.19 8.39
CA MET A 220 -2.65 -25.56 7.89
C MET A 220 -1.77 -25.57 6.64
N VAL A 221 -2.06 -24.67 5.67
CA VAL A 221 -1.26 -24.49 4.46
C VAL A 221 0.17 -24.07 4.82
N ALA A 222 0.33 -23.12 5.74
CA ALA A 222 1.64 -22.69 6.25
C ALA A 222 2.42 -23.86 6.87
N GLY A 223 1.76 -24.70 7.66
CA GLY A 223 2.34 -25.89 8.28
C GLY A 223 2.83 -26.89 7.23
N MET A 224 2.02 -27.17 6.21
CA MET A 224 2.38 -28.08 5.11
C MET A 224 3.63 -27.58 4.36
N TYR A 225 3.69 -26.30 4.00
CA TYR A 225 4.87 -25.75 3.34
C TYR A 225 6.10 -25.71 4.26
N LEU A 226 5.95 -25.44 5.55
CA LEU A 226 7.06 -25.49 6.52
C LEU A 226 7.58 -26.91 6.70
N ASN A 227 6.73 -27.94 6.68
CA ASN A 227 7.15 -29.34 6.71
C ASN A 227 8.00 -29.69 5.48
N ARG A 228 7.56 -29.29 4.28
CA ARG A 228 8.34 -29.46 3.04
C ARG A 228 9.67 -28.73 3.11
N TYR A 229 9.66 -27.47 3.51
CA TYR A 229 10.86 -26.64 3.64
C TYR A 229 11.89 -27.27 4.57
N LYS A 230 11.48 -27.70 5.77
CA LYS A 230 12.35 -28.34 6.76
C LYS A 230 12.92 -29.68 6.30
N LYS A 231 12.18 -30.42 5.45
CA LYS A 231 12.66 -31.68 4.83
C LYS A 231 13.49 -31.48 3.56
N GLY A 232 13.72 -30.24 3.13
CA GLY A 232 14.42 -29.96 1.86
C GLY A 232 13.62 -30.36 0.62
N MET A 233 12.31 -30.60 0.77
CA MET A 233 11.42 -30.88 -0.37
C MET A 233 11.16 -29.61 -1.16
N ARG A 234 10.95 -29.73 -2.48
CA ARG A 234 10.46 -28.64 -3.32
C ARG A 234 9.07 -28.25 -2.86
N LEU A 235 8.79 -26.90 -2.78
CA LEU A 235 7.48 -26.44 -2.31
C LEU A 235 6.37 -26.78 -3.31
N GLN A 236 6.67 -26.74 -4.63
CA GLN A 236 5.72 -27.04 -5.70
C GLN A 236 4.43 -26.22 -5.57
N ALA A 237 4.58 -24.93 -5.34
CA ALA A 237 3.50 -24.00 -5.20
C ALA A 237 3.17 -23.37 -6.56
N ASP A 238 1.98 -23.63 -7.10
CA ASP A 238 1.50 -23.07 -8.38
C ASP A 238 1.64 -21.55 -8.49
N PRO A 239 1.31 -20.77 -7.44
CA PRO A 239 1.46 -19.31 -7.48
C PRO A 239 2.89 -18.83 -7.79
N THR A 240 3.90 -19.61 -7.41
CA THR A 240 5.31 -19.27 -7.67
C THR A 240 5.66 -19.41 -9.15
N VAL A 241 5.06 -20.36 -9.87
CA VAL A 241 5.21 -20.52 -11.32
C VAL A 241 4.48 -19.40 -12.07
N LYS A 242 3.27 -19.02 -11.62
CA LYS A 242 2.55 -17.88 -12.17
C LYS A 242 3.38 -16.59 -12.03
N TYR A 243 4.00 -16.39 -10.88
CA TYR A 243 4.89 -15.26 -10.65
C TYR A 243 6.14 -15.29 -11.55
N ALA A 244 6.80 -16.47 -11.62
CA ALA A 244 8.00 -16.68 -12.43
C ALA A 244 7.79 -16.37 -13.92
N THR A 245 6.58 -16.60 -14.41
CA THR A 245 6.22 -16.43 -15.83
C THR A 245 5.46 -15.16 -16.13
N GLY A 246 5.01 -14.43 -15.10
CA GLY A 246 4.10 -13.28 -15.25
C GLY A 246 2.69 -13.63 -15.75
N LYS A 247 2.37 -14.94 -15.88
CA LYS A 247 1.10 -15.42 -16.43
C LYS A 247 0.05 -15.62 -15.33
N PHE A 248 -0.36 -14.54 -14.70
CA PHE A 248 -1.29 -14.57 -13.56
C PHE A 248 -2.73 -14.99 -13.92
N TYR A 249 -3.09 -14.96 -15.19
CA TYR A 249 -4.41 -15.35 -15.70
C TYR A 249 -4.60 -16.87 -15.78
N LEU A 250 -3.54 -17.67 -15.65
CA LEU A 250 -3.65 -19.11 -15.75
C LEU A 250 -4.39 -19.69 -14.53
N HIS A 251 -5.45 -20.45 -14.80
CA HIS A 251 -6.17 -21.17 -13.76
C HIS A 251 -5.46 -22.45 -13.35
N ARG A 252 -4.88 -23.17 -14.30
CA ARG A 252 -4.16 -24.43 -14.08
C ARG A 252 -2.72 -24.30 -14.55
N ILE A 253 -1.79 -24.85 -13.75
CA ILE A 253 -0.37 -24.95 -14.06
C ILE A 253 -0.07 -26.37 -14.46
N ALA A 254 0.31 -26.60 -15.73
CA ALA A 254 0.60 -27.94 -16.27
C ALA A 254 1.52 -27.85 -17.50
N GLY A 255 2.17 -28.96 -17.85
CA GLY A 255 3.04 -29.05 -19.04
C GLY A 255 4.34 -28.25 -18.88
N ASP A 256 4.81 -27.70 -19.98
CA ASP A 256 6.14 -27.07 -20.09
C ASP A 256 6.35 -25.88 -19.15
N ILE A 257 5.28 -25.22 -18.72
CA ILE A 257 5.37 -24.08 -17.80
C ILE A 257 5.97 -24.46 -16.44
N LEU A 258 5.82 -25.73 -16.02
CA LEU A 258 6.43 -26.28 -14.79
C LEU A 258 7.96 -26.33 -14.86
N PHE A 259 8.53 -26.30 -16.06
CA PHE A 259 9.98 -26.36 -16.29
C PHE A 259 10.60 -24.98 -16.52
N THR A 260 9.81 -23.90 -16.37
CA THR A 260 10.31 -22.52 -16.51
C THR A 260 11.55 -22.32 -15.65
N ASP A 261 12.64 -21.84 -16.27
CA ASP A 261 13.89 -21.55 -15.58
C ASP A 261 13.83 -20.18 -14.90
N SER A 262 13.45 -20.19 -13.63
CA SER A 262 13.39 -19.00 -12.79
C SER A 262 13.63 -19.38 -11.33
N PRO A 263 14.40 -18.62 -10.57
CA PRO A 263 14.62 -18.88 -9.14
C PRO A 263 13.33 -18.82 -8.30
N TYR A 264 12.26 -18.27 -8.86
CA TYR A 264 10.94 -18.29 -8.23
C TYR A 264 10.19 -19.60 -8.47
N ASN A 265 10.61 -20.46 -9.42
CA ASN A 265 9.92 -21.72 -9.71
C ASN A 265 10.21 -22.78 -8.66
N THR A 266 9.31 -22.95 -7.70
CA THR A 266 9.45 -23.94 -6.61
C THR A 266 9.14 -25.38 -7.04
N TYR A 267 8.79 -25.64 -8.30
CA TYR A 267 8.79 -27.00 -8.90
C TYR A 267 10.20 -27.42 -9.34
N LYS A 268 11.02 -26.43 -9.73
CA LYS A 268 12.39 -26.68 -10.21
C LYS A 268 13.42 -26.55 -9.09
N TYR A 269 13.30 -25.53 -8.26
CA TYR A 269 14.25 -25.22 -7.19
C TYR A 269 13.68 -25.53 -5.81
N ALA A 270 14.51 -26.15 -4.95
CA ALA A 270 14.15 -26.42 -3.56
C ALA A 270 14.34 -25.15 -2.69
N GLY A 271 13.63 -25.08 -1.57
CA GLY A 271 13.68 -23.95 -0.67
C GLY A 271 12.67 -22.87 -0.99
N LEU A 272 12.82 -21.72 -0.34
CA LEU A 272 11.99 -20.54 -0.60
C LEU A 272 12.50 -19.79 -1.84
N PRO A 273 11.62 -19.14 -2.61
CA PRO A 273 12.05 -18.24 -3.67
C PRO A 273 12.82 -17.03 -3.13
N PRO A 274 13.53 -16.26 -3.99
CA PRO A 274 14.37 -15.13 -3.56
C PRO A 274 13.63 -14.05 -2.74
N GLY A 275 12.34 -13.88 -2.98
CA GLY A 275 11.51 -12.90 -2.29
C GLY A 275 10.03 -13.22 -2.38
N PRO A 276 9.18 -12.37 -1.78
CA PRO A 276 7.73 -12.53 -1.83
C PRO A 276 7.18 -12.46 -3.26
N ILE A 277 6.13 -13.23 -3.53
CA ILE A 277 5.37 -13.24 -4.80
C ILE A 277 4.14 -12.32 -4.75
N CYS A 278 3.89 -11.71 -3.62
CA CYS A 278 2.94 -10.61 -3.40
C CYS A 278 3.21 -9.98 -2.03
N ILE A 279 2.59 -8.84 -1.76
CA ILE A 279 2.50 -8.31 -0.39
C ILE A 279 1.50 -9.18 0.37
N PRO A 280 1.91 -9.95 1.40
CA PRO A 280 1.00 -10.84 2.11
C PRO A 280 0.15 -10.09 3.13
N SER A 281 -1.09 -10.51 3.34
CA SER A 281 -1.93 -9.99 4.41
C SER A 281 -1.35 -10.28 5.81
N ILE A 282 -1.78 -9.51 6.80
CA ILE A 282 -1.43 -9.75 8.21
C ILE A 282 -1.87 -11.16 8.66
N ALA A 283 -2.98 -11.67 8.12
CA ALA A 283 -3.46 -13.02 8.40
C ALA A 283 -2.46 -14.07 7.92
N SER A 284 -1.93 -13.95 6.71
CA SER A 284 -0.93 -14.88 6.16
C SER A 284 0.40 -14.80 6.91
N ILE A 285 0.86 -13.61 7.28
CA ILE A 285 2.08 -13.46 8.10
C ILE A 285 1.90 -14.15 9.47
N LYS A 286 0.76 -13.92 10.14
CA LYS A 286 0.44 -14.56 11.41
C LYS A 286 0.32 -16.08 11.29
N SER A 287 -0.21 -16.57 10.16
CA SER A 287 -0.36 -18.00 9.91
C SER A 287 0.99 -18.72 9.77
N VAL A 288 2.00 -18.07 9.17
CA VAL A 288 3.35 -18.62 9.12
C VAL A 288 4.03 -18.59 10.49
N LEU A 289 3.85 -17.50 11.26
CA LEU A 289 4.42 -17.39 12.60
C LEU A 289 3.81 -18.40 13.59
N ASN A 290 2.51 -18.69 13.45
CA ASN A 290 1.73 -19.56 14.32
C ASN A 290 1.08 -20.68 13.50
N TYR A 291 1.90 -21.36 12.67
CA TYR A 291 1.40 -22.41 11.81
C TYR A 291 0.83 -23.59 12.60
N ALA A 292 -0.12 -24.31 12.01
CA ALA A 292 -0.67 -25.52 12.60
C ALA A 292 0.36 -26.66 12.55
N HIS A 293 0.60 -27.30 13.69
CA HIS A 293 1.51 -28.43 13.81
C HIS A 293 0.81 -29.73 13.37
N HIS A 294 1.28 -30.33 12.32
CA HIS A 294 0.80 -31.59 11.72
C HIS A 294 1.91 -32.20 10.86
N ASN A 295 1.69 -33.38 10.31
CA ASN A 295 2.66 -34.11 9.49
C ASN A 295 2.35 -34.06 8.00
N TYR A 296 1.42 -33.21 7.54
CA TYR A 296 1.05 -33.16 6.12
C TYR A 296 2.17 -32.57 5.25
N PHE A 297 2.34 -33.16 4.08
CA PHE A 297 3.24 -32.71 3.03
C PHE A 297 2.53 -32.39 1.72
N TYR A 298 1.28 -32.78 1.58
CA TYR A 298 0.49 -32.65 0.35
C TYR A 298 -0.86 -32.01 0.65
N MET A 299 -1.38 -31.30 -0.35
CA MET A 299 -2.76 -30.80 -0.34
C MET A 299 -3.32 -30.82 -1.77
N CYS A 300 -4.62 -30.93 -1.90
CA CYS A 300 -5.37 -30.70 -3.14
C CYS A 300 -6.74 -30.13 -2.82
N ALA A 301 -7.34 -29.42 -3.76
CA ALA A 301 -8.68 -28.88 -3.58
C ALA A 301 -9.69 -29.97 -3.22
N LYS A 302 -10.65 -29.65 -2.37
CA LYS A 302 -11.72 -30.57 -1.99
C LYS A 302 -12.71 -30.75 -3.13
N GLU A 303 -13.25 -31.97 -3.20
CA GLU A 303 -14.23 -32.40 -4.18
C GLU A 303 -15.60 -31.74 -4.03
N ASP A 304 -15.88 -31.12 -2.88
CA ASP A 304 -17.12 -30.36 -2.60
C ASP A 304 -17.12 -28.93 -3.17
N PHE A 305 -15.96 -28.49 -3.72
CA PHE A 305 -15.74 -27.15 -4.26
C PHE A 305 -15.96 -26.02 -3.24
N SER A 306 -15.77 -26.31 -1.96
CA SER A 306 -15.84 -25.32 -0.86
C SER A 306 -14.73 -24.26 -0.93
N GLY A 307 -13.72 -24.43 -1.80
CA GLY A 307 -12.53 -23.60 -1.87
C GLY A 307 -11.48 -23.94 -0.81
N SER A 308 -11.69 -25.05 -0.06
CA SER A 308 -10.74 -25.58 0.92
C SER A 308 -9.99 -26.79 0.37
N HIS A 309 -9.02 -27.32 1.13
CA HIS A 309 -8.13 -28.38 0.70
C HIS A 309 -8.26 -29.63 1.57
N ASN A 310 -8.05 -30.80 0.94
CA ASN A 310 -7.73 -32.04 1.60
C ASN A 310 -6.21 -32.12 1.79
N PHE A 311 -5.76 -32.36 3.01
CA PHE A 311 -4.34 -32.54 3.36
C PHE A 311 -4.00 -34.02 3.48
N ALA A 312 -2.74 -34.35 3.16
CA ALA A 312 -2.25 -35.74 3.23
C ALA A 312 -0.80 -35.78 3.73
N GLU A 313 -0.46 -36.85 4.47
CA GLU A 313 0.90 -37.12 4.94
C GLU A 313 1.73 -37.82 3.87
N THR A 314 1.12 -38.74 3.12
CA THR A 314 1.78 -39.58 2.09
C THR A 314 1.32 -39.15 0.68
N TYR A 315 2.13 -39.55 -0.30
CA TYR A 315 1.80 -39.32 -1.71
C TYR A 315 0.60 -40.16 -2.16
N GLU A 316 0.50 -41.38 -1.61
CA GLU A 316 -0.60 -42.33 -1.86
C GLU A 316 -1.94 -41.71 -1.42
N GLU A 317 -1.99 -41.19 -0.22
CA GLU A 317 -3.19 -40.49 0.29
C GLU A 317 -3.54 -39.27 -0.56
N HIS A 318 -2.52 -38.49 -0.96
CA HIS A 318 -2.71 -37.35 -1.87
C HIS A 318 -3.31 -37.77 -3.20
N GLN A 319 -2.81 -38.90 -3.79
CA GLN A 319 -3.37 -39.42 -5.06
C GLN A 319 -4.85 -39.82 -4.92
N VAL A 320 -5.24 -40.40 -3.77
CA VAL A 320 -6.66 -40.73 -3.50
C VAL A 320 -7.50 -39.45 -3.48
N ASN A 321 -7.05 -38.42 -2.78
CA ASN A 321 -7.74 -37.14 -2.72
C ASN A 321 -7.80 -36.46 -4.11
N ALA A 322 -6.71 -36.47 -4.86
CA ALA A 322 -6.65 -35.89 -6.20
C ALA A 322 -7.59 -36.62 -7.18
N LYS A 323 -7.73 -37.96 -7.08
CA LYS A 323 -8.69 -38.73 -7.88
C LYS A 323 -10.15 -38.35 -7.55
N LYS A 324 -10.48 -38.19 -6.26
CA LYS A 324 -11.81 -37.69 -5.84
C LYS A 324 -12.13 -36.35 -6.44
N TYR A 325 -11.22 -35.40 -6.36
CA TYR A 325 -11.37 -34.07 -6.93
C TYR A 325 -11.55 -34.12 -8.47
N ALA A 326 -10.69 -34.90 -9.16
CA ALA A 326 -10.80 -35.08 -10.62
C ALA A 326 -12.14 -35.72 -11.03
N ALA A 327 -12.65 -36.72 -10.28
CA ALA A 327 -13.96 -37.32 -10.52
C ALA A 327 -15.08 -36.28 -10.34
N ALA A 328 -15.01 -35.44 -9.32
CA ALA A 328 -15.98 -34.37 -9.08
C ALA A 328 -15.97 -33.28 -10.18
N LEU A 329 -14.80 -32.93 -10.72
CA LEU A 329 -14.68 -32.05 -11.89
C LEU A 329 -15.34 -32.66 -13.13
N ASN A 330 -15.03 -33.93 -13.42
CA ASN A 330 -15.60 -34.66 -14.57
C ASN A 330 -17.12 -34.75 -14.49
N ALA A 331 -17.66 -35.03 -13.28
CA ALA A 331 -19.12 -35.07 -13.06
C ALA A 331 -19.83 -33.74 -13.34
N ARG A 332 -19.11 -32.60 -13.25
CA ARG A 332 -19.61 -31.24 -13.56
C ARG A 332 -19.26 -30.78 -14.98
N GLY A 333 -18.60 -31.62 -15.79
CA GLY A 333 -18.18 -31.27 -17.15
C GLY A 333 -17.08 -30.21 -17.20
N ILE A 334 -16.36 -29.96 -16.09
CA ILE A 334 -15.26 -29.01 -16.02
C ILE A 334 -13.96 -29.71 -16.44
N LYS A 335 -13.41 -29.29 -17.60
CA LYS A 335 -12.16 -29.83 -18.17
C LYS A 335 -10.95 -29.04 -17.75
#